data_56d3353438e35dc4023b9653c89ae615
#
_entry.id   56d3353438e35dc4023b9653c89ae615
#
_cell.length_a   1.000
_cell.length_b   1.000
_cell.length_c   1.000
_cell.angle_alpha   90.00
_cell.angle_beta   90.00
_cell.angle_gamma   90.00
#
_symmetry.space_group_name_H-M   'P 1'
#
loop_
_entity.id
_entity.type
_entity.pdbx_description
1 polymer ?
#
loop_
_entity_poly.entity_id
_entity_poly.type
_entity_poly.pdbx_seq_one_letter_code
_entity_poly.pdbx_strand_id
1 'polypeptide(L)'
;KWEPREAANYPFLAEATGYGVFRIKAEPGYVHERPAIVDYFKRTRMKTADQNAVTGQCLISGQTVPIARLQALIKGIGAKPAALVGFNDKAYESYGKEQAFNAPVGEEQAFRYTVALNALTDGPMKRHHCISMGDLKVIFWAGKKSLAEDFVGGFFDTRHDSGDDSARKKIALLFECFR
;
A
#
# COMPACT_ATOMS: atom_id res chain seq x y z
N LYS A 1 22.41 14.62 -9.10
CA LYS A 1 21.46 15.66 -8.63
C LYS A 1 20.98 16.36 -9.90
N TRP A 2 19.66 16.33 -10.15
CA TRP A 2 19.10 17.03 -11.32
C TRP A 2 18.95 18.51 -10.95
N GLU A 3 19.52 19.38 -11.74
CA GLU A 3 19.36 20.83 -11.59
C GLU A 3 18.64 21.34 -12.85
N PRO A 4 17.49 21.99 -12.71
CA PRO A 4 16.80 22.55 -13.85
C PRO A 4 17.64 23.69 -14.44
N ARG A 5 17.94 23.62 -15.75
CA ARG A 5 18.73 24.65 -16.46
C ARG A 5 18.08 26.05 -16.41
N GLU A 6 16.82 26.12 -16.07
CA GLU A 6 16.02 27.35 -16.00
C GLU A 6 15.25 27.45 -14.67
N ALA A 7 15.92 27.12 -13.54
CA ALA A 7 15.29 27.19 -12.21
C ALA A 7 14.67 28.56 -11.90
N ALA A 8 15.25 29.65 -12.46
CA ALA A 8 14.72 31.00 -12.29
C ALA A 8 13.32 31.20 -12.90
N ASN A 9 12.96 30.40 -13.91
CA ASN A 9 11.64 30.47 -14.57
C ASN A 9 10.57 29.67 -13.80
N TYR A 10 10.98 28.87 -12.80
CA TYR A 10 10.08 28.01 -12.02
C TYR A 10 10.36 28.11 -10.52
N PRO A 11 10.22 29.29 -9.91
CA PRO A 11 10.55 29.51 -8.48
C PRO A 11 9.78 28.59 -7.55
N PHE A 12 8.56 28.19 -7.91
CA PHE A 12 7.77 27.25 -7.12
C PHE A 12 8.40 25.87 -6.98
N LEU A 13 9.31 25.46 -7.87
CA LEU A 13 10.03 24.18 -7.76
C LEU A 13 11.09 24.21 -6.64
N ALA A 14 11.62 25.38 -6.33
CA ALA A 14 12.58 25.56 -5.24
C ALA A 14 11.91 25.47 -3.86
N GLU A 15 10.64 25.85 -3.77
CA GLU A 15 9.83 25.83 -2.54
C GLU A 15 9.02 24.53 -2.40
N ALA A 16 8.95 23.70 -3.43
CA ALA A 16 8.18 22.46 -3.39
C ALA A 16 8.83 21.42 -2.47
N THR A 17 8.18 21.13 -1.36
CA THR A 17 8.62 20.14 -0.35
C THR A 17 8.01 18.76 -0.56
N GLY A 18 7.18 18.56 -1.57
CA GLY A 18 6.44 17.34 -1.86
C GLY A 18 6.97 16.57 -3.06
N TYR A 19 6.37 15.40 -3.29
CA TYR A 19 6.58 14.63 -4.52
C TYR A 19 5.76 15.23 -5.66
N GLY A 20 6.35 15.34 -6.84
CA GLY A 20 5.70 15.81 -8.04
C GLY A 20 5.56 14.70 -9.09
N VAL A 21 4.61 14.86 -10.00
CA VAL A 21 4.43 14.01 -11.17
C VAL A 21 4.49 14.88 -12.45
N PHE A 22 5.05 14.32 -13.50
CA PHE A 22 5.16 15.01 -14.78
C PHE A 22 3.93 14.74 -15.66
N ARG A 23 3.42 15.79 -16.27
CA ARG A 23 2.36 15.73 -17.27
C ARG A 23 2.80 16.50 -18.52
N ILE A 24 2.54 15.93 -19.70
CA ILE A 24 2.74 16.63 -20.95
C ILE A 24 1.51 17.49 -21.24
N LYS A 25 1.74 18.77 -21.53
CA LYS A 25 0.67 19.70 -21.91
C LYS A 25 -0.07 19.16 -23.14
N ALA A 26 -1.38 19.20 -23.10
CA ALA A 26 -2.27 18.71 -24.16
C ALA A 26 -2.35 17.17 -24.33
N GLU A 27 -1.71 16.38 -23.49
CA GLU A 27 -1.90 14.93 -23.49
C GLU A 27 -2.62 14.46 -22.22
N PRO A 28 -3.51 13.44 -22.32
CA PRO A 28 -4.17 12.88 -21.16
C PRO A 28 -3.20 12.02 -20.33
N GLY A 29 -3.41 11.98 -19.01
CA GLY A 29 -2.63 11.16 -18.08
C GLY A 29 -1.25 11.73 -17.73
N TYR A 30 -0.52 10.97 -16.93
CA TYR A 30 0.81 11.32 -16.44
C TYR A 30 1.91 10.56 -17.18
N VAL A 31 3.11 11.12 -17.22
CA VAL A 31 4.26 10.52 -17.91
C VAL A 31 4.59 9.13 -17.39
N HIS A 32 4.50 8.92 -16.06
CA HIS A 32 4.81 7.64 -15.43
C HIS A 32 3.76 6.53 -15.72
N GLU A 33 2.56 6.89 -16.19
CA GLU A 33 1.50 5.93 -16.56
C GLU A 33 1.66 5.39 -17.98
N ARG A 34 2.55 5.98 -18.77
CA ARG A 34 2.76 5.56 -20.16
C ARG A 34 3.34 4.15 -20.23
N PRO A 35 2.83 3.26 -21.10
CA PRO A 35 3.29 1.88 -21.20
C PRO A 35 4.80 1.76 -21.35
N ALA A 36 5.41 2.57 -22.21
CA ALA A 36 6.86 2.57 -22.44
C ALA A 36 7.67 2.91 -21.18
N ILE A 37 7.17 3.84 -20.36
CA ILE A 37 7.80 4.23 -19.10
C ILE A 37 7.62 3.14 -18.04
N VAL A 38 6.42 2.58 -17.94
CA VAL A 38 6.12 1.45 -17.05
C VAL A 38 7.03 0.25 -17.39
N ASP A 39 7.16 -0.09 -18.67
CA ASP A 39 8.01 -1.19 -19.13
C ASP A 39 9.50 -0.91 -18.92
N TYR A 40 9.93 0.34 -19.09
CA TYR A 40 11.29 0.74 -18.77
C TYR A 40 11.61 0.52 -17.30
N PHE A 41 10.75 0.98 -16.38
CA PHE A 41 10.96 0.79 -14.95
C PHE A 41 10.90 -0.67 -14.53
N LYS A 42 10.00 -1.48 -15.11
CA LYS A 42 9.98 -2.93 -14.85
C LYS A 42 11.31 -3.59 -15.24
N ARG A 43 11.80 -3.29 -16.44
CA ARG A 43 13.08 -3.84 -16.94
C ARG A 43 14.30 -3.36 -16.13
N THR A 44 14.29 -2.10 -15.71
CA THR A 44 15.39 -1.53 -14.94
C THR A 44 15.43 -2.10 -13.53
N ARG A 45 14.28 -2.29 -12.87
CA ARG A 45 14.22 -2.97 -11.57
C ARG A 45 14.75 -4.39 -11.63
N MET A 46 14.47 -5.14 -12.70
CA MET A 46 15.01 -6.48 -12.88
C MET A 46 16.53 -6.49 -13.11
N LYS A 47 17.09 -5.43 -13.69
CA LYS A 47 18.55 -5.29 -13.94
C LYS A 47 19.33 -4.80 -12.73
N THR A 48 18.71 -3.99 -11.87
CA THR A 48 19.30 -3.47 -10.63
C THR A 48 19.06 -4.40 -9.44
N ALA A 49 18.44 -5.57 -9.65
CA ALA A 49 18.44 -6.61 -8.65
C ALA A 49 19.90 -6.90 -8.28
N ASP A 50 20.23 -6.61 -7.04
CA ASP A 50 21.57 -6.78 -6.48
C ASP A 50 22.07 -8.18 -6.84
N GLN A 51 23.25 -8.28 -7.48
CA GLN A 51 23.81 -9.58 -7.86
C GLN A 51 24.04 -10.48 -6.62
N ASN A 52 24.02 -9.91 -5.44
CA ASN A 52 24.07 -10.59 -4.14
C ASN A 52 22.70 -10.78 -3.48
N ALA A 53 21.59 -10.49 -4.18
CA ALA A 53 20.27 -10.67 -3.62
C ALA A 53 20.01 -12.16 -3.30
N VAL A 54 19.64 -12.43 -2.07
CA VAL A 54 19.22 -13.76 -1.65
C VAL A 54 17.90 -14.09 -2.36
N THR A 55 17.91 -15.14 -3.16
CA THR A 55 16.72 -15.65 -3.83
C THR A 55 16.09 -16.78 -3.05
N GLY A 56 14.76 -16.86 -3.07
CA GLY A 56 14.03 -17.91 -2.38
C GLY A 56 12.57 -17.98 -2.85
N GLN A 57 11.86 -18.99 -2.39
CA GLN A 57 10.45 -19.12 -2.68
C GLN A 57 9.65 -18.06 -1.89
N CYS A 58 8.95 -17.21 -2.61
CA CYS A 58 8.10 -16.19 -2.02
C CYS A 58 6.81 -16.80 -1.44
N LEU A 59 6.49 -16.51 -0.19
CA LEU A 59 5.28 -17.00 0.48
C LEU A 59 3.97 -16.51 -0.18
N ILE A 60 4.00 -15.38 -0.88
CA ILE A 60 2.81 -14.80 -1.51
C ILE A 60 2.62 -15.34 -2.93
N SER A 61 3.67 -15.33 -3.75
CA SER A 61 3.56 -15.72 -5.17
C SER A 61 3.91 -17.18 -5.44
N GLY A 62 4.54 -17.88 -4.51
CA GLY A 62 5.06 -19.23 -4.70
C GLY A 62 6.27 -19.32 -5.65
N GLN A 63 6.69 -18.22 -6.26
CA GLN A 63 7.79 -18.18 -7.22
C GLN A 63 9.14 -17.97 -6.52
N THR A 64 10.22 -18.47 -7.13
CA THR A 64 11.58 -18.17 -6.70
C THR A 64 11.99 -16.80 -7.23
N VAL A 65 12.15 -15.86 -6.32
CA VAL A 65 12.40 -14.43 -6.61
C VAL A 65 13.39 -13.85 -5.60
N PRO A 66 13.99 -12.68 -5.85
CA PRO A 66 14.73 -11.95 -4.84
C PRO A 66 13.85 -11.65 -3.62
N ILE A 67 14.34 -12.00 -2.42
CA ILE A 67 13.62 -11.84 -1.16
C ILE A 67 13.97 -10.49 -0.52
N ALA A 68 12.94 -9.77 -0.10
CA ALA A 68 13.09 -8.52 0.62
C ALA A 68 13.69 -8.77 2.01
N ARG A 69 14.95 -8.33 2.23
CA ARG A 69 15.62 -8.43 3.54
C ARG A 69 14.92 -7.58 4.60
N LEU A 70 14.49 -6.38 4.23
CA LEU A 70 13.72 -5.47 5.07
C LEU A 70 12.44 -5.09 4.34
N GLN A 71 11.35 -5.05 5.07
CA GLN A 71 10.07 -4.66 4.50
C GLN A 71 9.73 -3.23 4.93
N ALA A 72 9.10 -2.48 4.03
CA ALA A 72 8.76 -1.09 4.29
C ALA A 72 7.65 -0.97 5.36
N LEU A 73 7.65 0.16 6.05
CA LEU A 73 6.75 0.41 7.17
C LEU A 73 5.33 0.74 6.70
N ILE A 74 4.35 0.25 7.44
CA ILE A 74 2.94 0.61 7.30
C ILE A 74 2.64 1.81 8.20
N LYS A 75 2.07 2.86 7.62
CA LYS A 75 1.68 4.10 8.29
C LYS A 75 0.23 4.02 8.76
N GLY A 76 -0.17 4.87 9.69
CA GLY A 76 -1.57 5.04 10.09
C GLY A 76 -2.16 3.92 10.95
N ILE A 77 -1.38 2.89 11.28
CA ILE A 77 -1.83 1.77 12.13
C ILE A 77 -1.64 2.05 13.63
N GLY A 78 -0.72 2.92 13.99
CA GLY A 78 -0.43 3.30 15.37
C GLY A 78 0.19 4.70 15.44
N ALA A 79 0.71 5.07 16.60
CA ALA A 79 1.39 6.34 16.81
C ALA A 79 2.68 6.45 15.95
N LYS A 80 3.31 5.32 15.65
CA LYS A 80 4.49 5.25 14.79
C LYS A 80 4.24 4.22 13.68
N PRO A 81 4.84 4.40 12.49
CA PRO A 81 4.84 3.38 11.45
C PRO A 81 5.49 2.09 11.96
N ALA A 82 4.96 0.94 11.56
CA ALA A 82 5.48 -0.37 11.95
C ALA A 82 5.57 -1.31 10.74
N ALA A 83 6.54 -2.23 10.76
CA ALA A 83 6.61 -3.27 9.76
C ALA A 83 5.54 -4.33 10.00
N LEU A 84 4.89 -4.80 8.94
CA LEU A 84 3.97 -5.93 9.03
C LEU A 84 4.74 -7.23 9.33
N VAL A 85 5.91 -7.36 8.73
CA VAL A 85 6.84 -8.46 8.96
C VAL A 85 8.16 -7.86 9.43
N GLY A 86 8.55 -8.13 10.68
CA GLY A 86 9.76 -7.62 11.28
C GLY A 86 10.40 -8.66 12.20
N PHE A 87 11.67 -8.94 11.97
CA PHE A 87 12.50 -9.81 12.79
C PHE A 87 13.72 -8.99 13.19
N ASN A 88 13.57 -8.22 14.25
CA ASN A 88 14.56 -7.23 14.70
C ASN A 88 15.39 -7.69 15.91
N ASP A 89 15.18 -8.92 16.36
CA ASP A 89 15.90 -9.51 17.47
C ASP A 89 16.38 -10.93 17.11
N LYS A 90 17.53 -11.33 17.62
CA LYS A 90 18.09 -12.69 17.43
C LYS A 90 17.16 -13.80 17.92
N ALA A 91 16.31 -13.50 18.91
CA ALA A 91 15.32 -14.45 19.42
C ALA A 91 14.29 -14.88 18.34
N TYR A 92 14.13 -14.10 17.29
CA TYR A 92 13.22 -14.42 16.18
C TYR A 92 13.90 -15.15 15.02
N GLU A 93 15.20 -15.34 15.08
CA GLU A 93 15.94 -16.05 14.05
C GLU A 93 15.72 -17.56 14.16
N SER A 94 15.51 -18.21 13.02
CA SER A 94 15.31 -19.64 12.94
C SER A 94 16.09 -20.22 11.75
N TYR A 95 16.66 -21.42 11.93
CA TYR A 95 17.39 -22.12 10.88
C TYR A 95 18.53 -21.30 10.25
N GLY A 96 19.19 -20.43 11.03
CA GLY A 96 20.25 -19.55 10.54
C GLY A 96 19.78 -18.45 9.59
N LYS A 97 18.48 -18.15 9.55
CA LYS A 97 17.92 -17.08 8.74
C LYS A 97 17.79 -15.82 9.57
N GLU A 98 18.33 -14.74 9.03
CA GLU A 98 18.25 -13.40 9.64
C GLU A 98 17.09 -12.59 9.08
N GLN A 99 16.55 -11.69 9.89
CA GLN A 99 15.54 -10.70 9.48
C GLN A 99 14.36 -11.32 8.71
N ALA A 100 13.87 -10.63 7.66
CA ALA A 100 12.72 -11.07 6.89
C ALA A 100 12.95 -12.36 6.07
N PHE A 101 14.16 -12.91 6.04
CA PHE A 101 14.38 -14.24 5.46
C PHE A 101 13.69 -15.37 6.24
N ASN A 102 13.28 -15.12 7.51
CA ASN A 102 12.44 -16.03 8.29
C ASN A 102 11.01 -16.13 7.75
N ALA A 103 10.52 -15.09 7.06
CA ALA A 103 9.23 -15.09 6.36
C ALA A 103 9.46 -14.54 4.95
N PRO A 104 9.99 -15.36 4.01
CA PRO A 104 10.47 -14.89 2.74
C PRO A 104 9.35 -14.36 1.84
N VAL A 105 9.36 -13.06 1.60
CA VAL A 105 8.46 -12.36 0.67
C VAL A 105 9.30 -11.67 -0.39
N GLY A 106 8.94 -11.86 -1.65
CA GLY A 106 9.62 -11.21 -2.76
C GLY A 106 9.58 -9.69 -2.68
N GLU A 107 10.61 -9.01 -3.15
CA GLU A 107 10.71 -7.53 -3.09
C GLU A 107 9.50 -6.84 -3.75
N GLU A 108 9.05 -7.35 -4.89
CA GLU A 108 7.89 -6.81 -5.59
C GLU A 108 6.60 -6.98 -4.77
N GLN A 109 6.38 -8.15 -4.18
CA GLN A 109 5.21 -8.44 -3.36
C GLN A 109 5.22 -7.60 -2.07
N ALA A 110 6.38 -7.47 -1.44
CA ALA A 110 6.57 -6.62 -0.26
C ALA A 110 6.25 -5.15 -0.58
N PHE A 111 6.71 -4.64 -1.70
CA PHE A 111 6.39 -3.30 -2.17
C PHE A 111 4.88 -3.15 -2.44
N ARG A 112 4.27 -4.08 -3.18
CA ARG A 112 2.85 -4.01 -3.55
C ARG A 112 1.92 -3.97 -2.34
N TYR A 113 2.09 -4.89 -1.38
CA TYR A 113 1.21 -4.89 -0.22
C TYR A 113 1.44 -3.66 0.67
N THR A 114 2.69 -3.20 0.81
CA THR A 114 2.99 -2.01 1.60
C THR A 114 2.33 -0.76 1.02
N VAL A 115 2.42 -0.57 -0.31
CA VAL A 115 1.76 0.55 -0.99
C VAL A 115 0.25 0.47 -0.83
N ALA A 116 -0.35 -0.71 -1.03
CA ALA A 116 -1.78 -0.91 -0.87
C ALA A 116 -2.24 -0.62 0.56
N LEU A 117 -1.57 -1.18 1.58
CA LEU A 117 -1.90 -0.92 2.97
C LEU A 117 -1.74 0.56 3.34
N ASN A 118 -0.65 1.21 2.93
CA ASN A 118 -0.46 2.63 3.18
C ASN A 118 -1.53 3.50 2.52
N ALA A 119 -2.00 3.14 1.33
CA ALA A 119 -3.10 3.84 0.68
C ALA A 119 -4.41 3.72 1.49
N LEU A 120 -4.68 2.54 2.08
CA LEU A 120 -5.89 2.28 2.87
C LEU A 120 -5.80 2.84 4.29
N THR A 121 -4.62 2.90 4.91
CA THR A 121 -4.47 3.29 6.32
C THR A 121 -4.07 4.75 6.52
N ASP A 122 -3.39 5.37 5.56
CA ASP A 122 -2.86 6.74 5.67
C ASP A 122 -3.15 7.61 4.43
N GLY A 123 -3.65 7.01 3.35
CA GLY A 123 -3.99 7.69 2.11
C GLY A 123 -5.33 8.43 2.17
N PRO A 124 -5.70 9.13 1.07
CA PRO A 124 -6.96 9.89 0.98
C PRO A 124 -8.21 9.01 1.14
N MET A 125 -8.11 7.72 0.85
CA MET A 125 -9.21 6.75 0.95
C MET A 125 -9.35 6.14 2.36
N LYS A 126 -8.51 6.51 3.31
CA LYS A 126 -8.51 5.99 4.69
C LYS A 126 -9.90 5.98 5.33
N ARG A 127 -10.69 7.04 5.15
CA ARG A 127 -12.02 7.16 5.77
C ARG A 127 -13.02 6.11 5.29
N HIS A 128 -12.81 5.56 4.09
CA HIS A 128 -13.68 4.56 3.49
C HIS A 128 -13.23 3.12 3.75
N HIS A 129 -11.96 2.91 4.08
CA HIS A 129 -11.36 1.58 4.13
C HIS A 129 -10.73 1.22 5.47
N CYS A 130 -10.64 2.17 6.42
CA CYS A 130 -9.99 1.94 7.70
C CYS A 130 -10.83 2.48 8.86
N ILE A 131 -11.20 1.61 9.77
CA ILE A 131 -11.93 1.93 10.99
C ILE A 131 -11.05 1.65 12.19
N SER A 132 -11.11 2.54 13.20
CA SER A 132 -10.40 2.38 14.47
C SER A 132 -11.38 2.02 15.57
N MET A 133 -11.13 0.89 16.23
CA MET A 133 -11.92 0.41 17.37
C MET A 133 -10.96 0.23 18.55
N GLY A 134 -10.78 1.27 19.37
CA GLY A 134 -9.71 1.29 20.36
C GLY A 134 -8.34 1.11 19.70
N ASP A 135 -7.62 0.09 20.14
CA ASP A 135 -6.28 -0.24 19.59
C ASP A 135 -6.33 -1.07 18.29
N LEU A 136 -7.53 -1.55 17.92
CA LEU A 136 -7.72 -2.34 16.71
C LEU A 136 -7.93 -1.42 15.50
N LYS A 137 -7.26 -1.74 14.39
CA LYS A 137 -7.50 -1.16 13.07
C LYS A 137 -8.11 -2.22 12.16
N VAL A 138 -9.32 -1.96 11.71
CA VAL A 138 -10.02 -2.81 10.75
C VAL A 138 -9.85 -2.19 9.37
N ILE A 139 -9.25 -2.95 8.45
CA ILE A 139 -9.04 -2.54 7.06
C ILE A 139 -9.88 -3.46 6.18
N PHE A 140 -10.65 -2.88 5.28
CA PHE A 140 -11.50 -3.64 4.36
C PHE A 140 -11.47 -3.01 2.97
N TRP A 141 -11.65 -3.85 1.96
CA TRP A 141 -11.73 -3.43 0.57
C TRP A 141 -12.50 -4.49 -0.23
N ALA A 142 -13.04 -4.07 -1.37
CA ALA A 142 -13.64 -4.99 -2.34
C ALA A 142 -12.83 -4.98 -3.66
N GLY A 143 -12.80 -6.11 -4.36
CA GLY A 143 -12.15 -6.23 -5.66
C GLY A 143 -12.82 -5.40 -6.77
N LYS A 144 -14.10 -5.08 -6.58
CA LYS A 144 -14.90 -4.16 -7.40
C LYS A 144 -15.72 -3.31 -6.45
N LYS A 145 -15.96 -2.05 -6.81
CA LYS A 145 -16.86 -1.18 -6.03
C LYS A 145 -18.22 -1.88 -5.87
N SER A 146 -18.61 -2.11 -4.63
CA SER A 146 -19.86 -2.82 -4.29
C SER A 146 -20.49 -2.24 -3.04
N LEU A 147 -21.81 -2.41 -2.92
CA LEU A 147 -22.56 -2.04 -1.72
C LEU A 147 -22.09 -2.78 -0.46
N ALA A 148 -21.46 -3.95 -0.63
CA ALA A 148 -20.89 -4.71 0.48
C ALA A 148 -19.77 -3.96 1.21
N GLU A 149 -19.00 -3.13 0.51
CA GLU A 149 -17.93 -2.31 1.08
C GLU A 149 -18.51 -1.23 2.00
N ASP A 150 -19.55 -0.53 1.51
CA ASP A 150 -20.26 0.49 2.30
C ASP A 150 -20.98 -0.14 3.51
N PHE A 151 -21.53 -1.36 3.33
CA PHE A 151 -22.15 -2.12 4.40
C PHE A 151 -21.16 -2.50 5.51
N VAL A 152 -20.02 -3.08 5.14
CA VAL A 152 -18.98 -3.46 6.12
C VAL A 152 -18.46 -2.21 6.85
N GLY A 153 -18.21 -1.12 6.12
CA GLY A 153 -17.84 0.16 6.69
C GLY A 153 -18.85 0.66 7.72
N GLY A 154 -20.13 0.64 7.36
CA GLY A 154 -21.22 1.07 8.23
C GLY A 154 -21.47 0.14 9.43
N PHE A 155 -21.21 -1.17 9.30
CA PHE A 155 -21.36 -2.13 10.39
C PHE A 155 -20.35 -1.90 11.52
N PHE A 156 -19.12 -1.57 11.19
CA PHE A 156 -18.06 -1.32 12.16
C PHE A 156 -17.96 0.15 12.59
N ASP A 157 -18.64 1.08 11.92
CA ASP A 157 -18.62 2.50 12.29
C ASP A 157 -19.63 2.80 13.41
N THR A 158 -19.20 2.62 14.64
CA THR A 158 -19.99 2.90 15.85
C THR A 158 -20.32 4.39 16.06
N ARG A 159 -19.77 5.30 15.24
CA ARG A 159 -20.02 6.75 15.34
C ARG A 159 -21.36 7.18 14.75
N HIS A 160 -22.01 6.29 14.02
CA HIS A 160 -23.35 6.48 13.45
C HIS A 160 -24.39 5.58 14.12
N ASP A 161 -24.49 5.64 15.44
CA ASP A 161 -25.62 5.06 16.15
C ASP A 161 -26.83 6.02 16.05
N SER A 162 -27.39 6.08 14.86
CA SER A 162 -28.61 6.82 14.57
C SER A 162 -29.77 5.84 14.40
N GLY A 163 -30.24 5.31 15.56
CA GLY A 163 -31.55 4.69 15.66
C GLY A 163 -31.82 3.42 14.84
N ASP A 164 -32.93 2.77 15.14
CA ASP A 164 -33.44 1.52 14.56
C ASP A 164 -33.55 1.53 13.02
N ASP A 165 -33.73 2.69 12.40
CA ASP A 165 -33.87 2.87 10.95
C ASP A 165 -32.54 2.67 10.19
N SER A 166 -31.41 2.97 10.81
CA SER A 166 -30.08 2.72 10.24
C SER A 166 -29.75 1.24 10.22
N ALA A 167 -30.09 0.51 11.27
CA ALA A 167 -29.90 -0.94 11.34
C ALA A 167 -30.73 -1.68 10.29
N ARG A 168 -31.99 -1.28 10.09
CA ARG A 168 -32.88 -1.83 9.04
C ARG A 168 -32.34 -1.59 7.64
N LYS A 169 -31.83 -0.40 7.33
CA LYS A 169 -31.20 -0.10 6.04
C LYS A 169 -29.94 -0.92 5.80
N LYS A 170 -29.12 -1.13 6.83
CA LYS A 170 -27.92 -1.98 6.77
C LYS A 170 -28.28 -3.44 6.49
N ILE A 171 -29.32 -3.96 7.14
CA ILE A 171 -29.82 -5.31 6.93
C ILE A 171 -30.41 -5.48 5.52
N ALA A 172 -31.17 -4.51 5.02
CA ALA A 172 -31.72 -4.55 3.67
C ALA A 172 -30.62 -4.57 2.60
N LEU A 173 -29.56 -3.75 2.76
CA LEU A 173 -28.37 -3.76 1.90
C LEU A 173 -27.65 -5.11 1.91
N LEU A 174 -27.60 -5.78 3.07
CA LEU A 174 -27.00 -7.11 3.20
C LEU A 174 -27.75 -8.15 2.35
N PHE A 175 -29.08 -8.12 2.39
CA PHE A 175 -29.88 -9.03 1.56
C PHE A 175 -29.77 -8.76 0.07
N GLU A 176 -29.54 -7.52 -0.35
CA GLU A 176 -29.28 -7.20 -1.76
C GLU A 176 -27.88 -7.67 -2.24
N CYS A 177 -26.87 -7.71 -1.37
CA CYS A 177 -25.55 -8.20 -1.70
C CYS A 177 -25.48 -9.71 -1.92
N PHE A 178 -26.46 -10.48 -1.41
CA PHE A 178 -26.53 -11.95 -1.56
C PHE A 178 -27.51 -12.42 -2.64
N ARG A 179 -28.10 -11.51 -3.39
CA ARG A 179 -28.88 -11.79 -4.61
C ARG A 179 -28.02 -11.69 -5.85
#